data_a3e01819818fa8222d006ec763ffe2d9
#
_entry.id   a3e01819818fa8222d006ec763ffe2d9
#
_cell.length_a   1.000
_cell.length_b   1.000
_cell.length_c   1.000
_cell.angle_alpha   90.00
_cell.angle_beta   90.00
_cell.angle_gamma   90.00
#
_symmetry.space_group_name_H-M   'P 1'
#
loop_
_entity.id
_entity.type
_entity.pdbx_description
1 polymer ?
#
loop_
_entity_poly.entity_id
_entity_poly.type
_entity_poly.pdbx_seq_one_letter_code
_entity_poly.pdbx_strand_id
1 'polypeptide(L)'
;MAKEYLYHGSPKKLKKLVPNQAFDSGFEEGCQYAVYATSNKKMAICFALGCIEENENAERTMLPEYGDKMIFKNCHPNYGGKGFLYLLDKEKFTHAMGTQWVCYEEIYPEDVIEISVDDYLEYCIIE
;
A
#
# COMPACT_ATOMS: atom_id res chain seq x y z
N MET A 1 -11.21 14.71 20.69
CA MET A 1 -10.36 13.53 20.48
C MET A 1 -9.71 13.60 19.10
N ALA A 2 -8.49 13.12 19.01
CA ALA A 2 -7.78 13.09 17.73
C ALA A 2 -8.46 12.12 16.77
N LYS A 3 -8.57 12.53 15.51
CA LYS A 3 -9.12 11.69 14.45
C LYS A 3 -8.10 10.60 14.09
N GLU A 4 -8.59 9.38 13.94
CA GLU A 4 -7.74 8.27 13.51
C GLU A 4 -7.71 8.16 12.00
N TYR A 5 -6.54 7.86 11.46
CA TYR A 5 -6.34 7.70 10.03
C TYR A 5 -5.86 6.31 9.69
N LEU A 6 -6.26 5.87 8.50
CA LEU A 6 -5.66 4.72 7.85
C LEU A 6 -4.78 5.23 6.71
N TYR A 7 -3.93 4.36 6.19
CA TYR A 7 -2.96 4.73 5.18
C TYR A 7 -3.12 3.88 3.93
N HIS A 8 -2.91 4.51 2.79
CA HIS A 8 -2.89 3.83 1.50
C HIS A 8 -1.69 4.36 0.72
N GLY A 9 -0.80 3.48 0.30
CA GLY A 9 0.37 3.84 -0.50
C GLY A 9 0.15 3.56 -1.97
N SER A 10 0.57 4.47 -2.83
CA SER A 10 0.48 4.30 -4.27
C SER A 10 1.63 5.03 -4.95
N PRO A 11 2.18 4.47 -6.05
CA PRO A 11 3.17 5.19 -6.84
C PRO A 11 2.54 6.29 -7.70
N LYS A 12 1.22 6.38 -7.73
CA LYS A 12 0.49 7.35 -8.55
C LYS A 12 -0.18 8.41 -7.70
N LYS A 13 -0.21 9.64 -8.22
CA LYS A 13 -0.94 10.73 -7.59
C LYS A 13 -2.40 10.65 -8.03
N LEU A 14 -3.29 10.47 -7.05
CA LEU A 14 -4.72 10.28 -7.29
C LEU A 14 -5.52 11.35 -6.57
N LYS A 15 -6.59 11.84 -7.19
CA LYS A 15 -7.51 12.79 -6.55
C LYS A 15 -8.42 12.08 -5.56
N LYS A 16 -8.78 10.84 -5.89
CA LYS A 16 -9.65 10.01 -5.07
C LYS A 16 -9.23 8.56 -5.24
N LEU A 17 -9.61 7.74 -4.29
CA LEU A 17 -9.39 6.30 -4.37
C LEU A 17 -10.73 5.64 -4.72
N VAL A 18 -10.70 4.72 -5.67
CA VAL A 18 -11.89 3.99 -6.12
C VAL A 18 -11.74 2.51 -5.86
N PRO A 19 -12.83 1.81 -5.53
CA PRO A 19 -12.77 0.36 -5.36
C PRO A 19 -12.25 -0.33 -6.61
N ASN A 20 -11.39 -1.32 -6.40
CA ASN A 20 -10.93 -2.17 -7.49
C ASN A 20 -10.69 -3.57 -6.94
N GLN A 21 -10.57 -4.55 -7.84
CA GLN A 21 -10.40 -5.93 -7.44
C GLN A 21 -8.96 -6.17 -7.00
N ALA A 22 -8.80 -6.63 -5.75
CA ALA A 22 -7.52 -7.07 -5.25
C ALA A 22 -7.46 -8.60 -5.29
N PHE A 23 -6.25 -9.16 -5.38
CA PHE A 23 -6.03 -10.60 -5.36
C PHE A 23 -4.95 -10.92 -4.33
N ASP A 24 -5.34 -11.71 -3.33
CA ASP A 24 -4.42 -12.15 -2.29
C ASP A 24 -4.60 -13.65 -2.12
N SER A 25 -3.60 -14.39 -2.60
CA SER A 25 -3.62 -15.85 -2.59
C SER A 25 -3.76 -16.39 -1.16
N GLY A 26 -4.81 -17.16 -0.92
CA GLY A 26 -5.05 -17.83 0.35
C GLY A 26 -5.95 -17.10 1.33
N PHE A 27 -6.34 -15.84 1.04
CA PHE A 27 -7.20 -15.07 1.94
C PHE A 27 -8.34 -14.41 1.18
N GLU A 28 -9.56 -14.86 1.46
CA GLU A 28 -10.76 -14.33 0.83
C GLU A 28 -10.93 -12.83 1.10
N GLU A 29 -10.65 -12.40 2.33
CA GLU A 29 -10.75 -11.00 2.74
C GLU A 29 -9.79 -10.09 1.98
N GLY A 30 -8.70 -10.63 1.47
CA GLY A 30 -7.72 -9.88 0.67
C GLY A 30 -8.09 -9.78 -0.81
N CYS A 31 -9.21 -10.40 -1.23
CA CYS A 31 -9.64 -10.45 -2.62
C CYS A 31 -10.93 -9.68 -2.88
N GLN A 32 -11.25 -8.70 -2.04
CA GLN A 32 -12.48 -7.94 -2.16
C GLN A 32 -12.36 -6.83 -3.22
N TYR A 33 -13.50 -6.49 -3.83
CA TYR A 33 -13.59 -5.32 -4.71
C TYR A 33 -13.80 -4.10 -3.83
N ALA A 34 -12.70 -3.42 -3.48
CA ALA A 34 -12.74 -2.37 -2.47
C ALA A 34 -11.52 -1.46 -2.58
N VAL A 35 -11.59 -0.35 -1.85
CA VAL A 35 -10.41 0.47 -1.55
C VAL A 35 -9.77 -0.14 -0.31
N TYR A 36 -8.51 -0.50 -0.40
CA TYR A 36 -7.76 -1.08 0.71
C TYR A 36 -6.91 -0.03 1.40
N ALA A 37 -6.90 -0.09 2.73
CA ALA A 37 -6.05 0.76 3.55
C ALA A 37 -5.50 -0.07 4.71
N THR A 38 -4.47 0.44 5.36
CA THR A 38 -3.84 -0.24 6.47
C THR A 38 -3.62 0.71 7.64
N SER A 39 -3.66 0.18 8.85
CA SER A 39 -3.28 0.91 10.05
C SER A 39 -1.75 0.96 10.21
N ASN A 40 -1.00 0.18 9.41
CA ASN A 40 0.45 0.12 9.45
C ASN A 40 1.05 1.07 8.42
N LYS A 41 1.55 2.22 8.87
CA LYS A 41 2.13 3.24 7.99
C LYS A 41 3.31 2.73 7.19
N LYS A 42 4.18 1.90 7.77
CA LYS A 42 5.35 1.35 7.07
C LYS A 42 4.93 0.49 5.90
N MET A 43 3.90 -0.33 6.10
CA MET A 43 3.36 -1.17 5.03
C MET A 43 2.83 -0.31 3.88
N ALA A 44 2.10 0.76 4.18
CA ALA A 44 1.60 1.67 3.16
C ALA A 44 2.74 2.34 2.39
N ILE A 45 3.80 2.75 3.08
CA ILE A 45 4.98 3.33 2.43
C ILE A 45 5.60 2.33 1.46
N CYS A 46 5.73 1.07 1.84
CA CYS A 46 6.27 0.03 0.97
C CYS A 46 5.49 -0.07 -0.35
N PHE A 47 4.17 0.00 -0.30
CA PHE A 47 3.35 -0.02 -1.51
C PHE A 47 3.52 1.25 -2.35
N ALA A 48 3.85 2.37 -1.73
CA ALA A 48 4.08 3.63 -2.44
C ALA A 48 5.39 3.65 -3.22
N LEU A 49 6.31 2.72 -2.93
CA LEU A 49 7.61 2.67 -3.60
C LEU A 49 7.53 2.15 -5.04
N GLY A 50 6.38 1.64 -5.45
CA GLY A 50 6.16 1.14 -6.79
C GLY A 50 6.75 -0.24 -7.00
N CYS A 51 6.61 -0.74 -8.22
CA CYS A 51 7.17 -2.02 -8.62
C CYS A 51 7.47 -1.96 -10.10
N ILE A 52 8.75 -1.90 -10.43
CA ILE A 52 9.20 -1.92 -11.83
C ILE A 52 9.55 -3.36 -12.17
N GLU A 53 8.76 -3.97 -13.03
CA GLU A 53 8.92 -5.37 -13.40
C GLU A 53 10.10 -5.57 -14.35
N GLU A 54 10.94 -6.55 -14.05
CA GLU A 54 12.09 -6.91 -14.88
C GLU A 54 11.72 -8.00 -15.89
N ASN A 55 10.73 -8.83 -15.54
CA ASN A 55 10.22 -9.90 -16.41
C ASN A 55 8.83 -10.33 -15.91
N GLU A 56 8.24 -11.31 -16.60
CA GLU A 56 6.89 -11.80 -16.28
C GLU A 56 6.77 -12.51 -14.92
N ASN A 57 7.90 -12.83 -14.30
CA ASN A 57 7.93 -13.49 -13.00
C ASN A 57 8.06 -12.50 -11.84
N ALA A 58 7.82 -11.21 -12.08
CA ALA A 58 7.90 -10.19 -11.06
C ALA A 58 6.93 -10.47 -9.92
N GLU A 59 7.44 -10.40 -8.70
CA GLU A 59 6.67 -10.70 -7.50
C GLU A 59 7.08 -9.77 -6.37
N ARG A 60 6.10 -9.27 -5.64
CA ARG A 60 6.33 -8.38 -4.50
C ARG A 60 5.57 -8.92 -3.30
N THR A 61 6.28 -9.18 -2.21
CA THR A 61 5.72 -9.82 -1.03
C THR A 61 6.07 -9.06 0.24
N MET A 62 5.09 -8.86 1.10
CA MET A 62 5.27 -8.29 2.43
C MET A 62 5.22 -9.43 3.45
N LEU A 63 6.35 -9.69 4.12
CA LEU A 63 6.43 -10.76 5.11
C LEU A 63 6.72 -10.19 6.50
N PRO A 64 5.91 -10.51 7.50
CA PRO A 64 6.10 -10.00 8.87
C PRO A 64 7.46 -10.31 9.48
N GLU A 65 8.06 -11.46 9.17
CA GLU A 65 9.36 -11.84 9.70
C GLU A 65 10.52 -10.95 9.25
N TYR A 66 10.29 -10.13 8.22
CA TYR A 66 11.29 -9.18 7.75
C TYR A 66 11.07 -7.77 8.31
N GLY A 67 10.27 -7.65 9.37
CA GLY A 67 10.07 -6.36 10.04
C GLY A 67 9.36 -5.31 9.20
N ASP A 68 8.28 -5.69 8.57
CA ASP A 68 7.51 -4.80 7.68
C ASP A 68 8.31 -4.32 6.47
N LYS A 69 9.17 -5.19 5.96
CA LYS A 69 9.90 -4.93 4.72
C LYS A 69 9.22 -5.63 3.56
N MET A 70 9.40 -5.06 2.38
CA MET A 70 8.86 -5.61 1.13
C MET A 70 9.96 -6.35 0.39
N ILE A 71 9.68 -7.58 -0.02
CA ILE A 71 10.60 -8.38 -0.84
C ILE A 71 10.23 -8.17 -2.30
N PHE A 72 11.22 -7.79 -3.12
CA PHE A 72 11.07 -7.62 -4.56
C PHE A 72 11.83 -8.74 -5.27
N LYS A 73 11.13 -9.53 -6.04
CA LYS A 73 11.70 -10.64 -6.79
C LYS A 73 11.40 -10.44 -8.27
N ASN A 74 12.43 -10.41 -9.10
CA ASN A 74 12.32 -10.10 -10.54
C ASN A 74 11.68 -8.73 -10.78
N CYS A 75 11.88 -7.80 -9.84
CA CYS A 75 11.41 -6.44 -9.92
C CYS A 75 12.16 -5.58 -8.90
N HIS A 76 11.91 -4.30 -8.93
CA HIS A 76 12.55 -3.36 -8.00
C HIS A 76 11.65 -2.15 -7.76
N PRO A 77 11.90 -1.37 -6.69
CA PRO A 77 11.16 -0.12 -6.49
C PRO A 77 11.48 0.89 -7.58
N ASN A 78 10.66 1.92 -7.68
CA ASN A 78 10.85 2.97 -8.69
C ASN A 78 11.96 3.93 -8.25
N TYR A 79 13.21 3.49 -8.37
CA TYR A 79 14.38 4.27 -7.97
C TYR A 79 14.37 5.67 -8.59
N GLY A 80 14.67 6.68 -7.77
CA GLY A 80 14.71 8.07 -8.20
C GLY A 80 13.34 8.72 -8.40
N GLY A 81 12.27 7.96 -8.20
CA GLY A 81 10.92 8.45 -8.40
C GLY A 81 10.25 8.86 -7.09
N LYS A 82 8.96 9.07 -7.17
CA LYS A 82 8.13 9.49 -6.04
C LYS A 82 6.99 8.53 -5.79
N GLY A 83 6.56 8.47 -4.55
CA GLY A 83 5.36 7.76 -4.15
C GLY A 83 4.46 8.67 -3.34
N PHE A 84 3.25 8.20 -3.07
CA PHE A 84 2.24 9.00 -2.38
C PHE A 84 1.61 8.19 -1.26
N LEU A 85 1.56 8.79 -0.08
CA LEU A 85 0.94 8.20 1.09
C LEU A 85 -0.35 8.97 1.37
N TYR A 86 -1.48 8.28 1.27
CA TYR A 86 -2.80 8.86 1.47
C TYR A 86 -3.27 8.61 2.90
N LEU A 87 -3.74 9.67 3.56
CA LEU A 87 -4.34 9.57 4.89
C LEU A 87 -5.85 9.55 4.71
N LEU A 88 -6.49 8.50 5.21
CA LEU A 88 -7.91 8.25 5.01
C LEU A 88 -8.65 8.18 6.34
N ASP A 89 -9.89 8.66 6.34
CA ASP A 89 -10.74 8.64 7.54
C ASP A 89 -11.11 7.19 7.90
N LYS A 90 -10.61 6.73 9.02
CA LYS A 90 -10.86 5.36 9.50
C LYS A 90 -12.35 5.05 9.66
N GLU A 91 -13.15 6.03 9.99
CA GLU A 91 -14.59 5.83 10.22
C GLU A 91 -15.33 5.36 8.97
N LYS A 92 -14.76 5.60 7.77
CA LYS A 92 -15.36 5.18 6.50
C LYS A 92 -14.98 3.76 6.10
N PHE A 93 -14.16 3.11 6.90
CA PHE A 93 -13.64 1.78 6.58
C PHE A 93 -14.16 0.72 7.53
N THR A 94 -14.22 -0.51 7.03
CA THR A 94 -14.58 -1.70 7.79
C THR A 94 -13.33 -2.54 7.96
N HIS A 95 -13.08 -3.02 9.18
CA HIS A 95 -11.95 -3.90 9.43
C HIS A 95 -12.10 -5.21 8.66
N ALA A 96 -11.07 -5.57 7.90
CA ALA A 96 -11.07 -6.81 7.14
C ALA A 96 -10.27 -7.90 7.86
N MET A 97 -8.96 -7.67 8.04
CA MET A 97 -8.07 -8.67 8.62
C MET A 97 -6.77 -8.01 9.09
N GLY A 98 -6.31 -8.33 10.31
CA GLY A 98 -5.05 -7.79 10.82
C GLY A 98 -5.02 -6.27 10.79
N THR A 99 -4.09 -5.69 10.04
CA THR A 99 -3.97 -4.24 9.85
C THR A 99 -4.73 -3.75 8.61
N GLN A 100 -5.44 -4.65 7.92
CA GLN A 100 -6.11 -4.36 6.66
C GLN A 100 -7.56 -3.93 6.88
N TRP A 101 -7.94 -2.85 6.19
CA TRP A 101 -9.28 -2.28 6.24
C TRP A 101 -9.78 -2.03 4.82
N VAL A 102 -11.10 -2.03 4.63
CA VAL A 102 -11.71 -1.87 3.31
C VAL A 102 -12.81 -0.83 3.31
N CYS A 103 -12.97 -0.15 2.18
CA CYS A 103 -14.09 0.75 1.91
C CYS A 103 -14.65 0.38 0.55
N TYR A 104 -15.97 0.19 0.48
CA TYR A 104 -16.62 -0.27 -0.75
C TYR A 104 -17.08 0.87 -1.65
N GLU A 105 -16.80 2.10 -1.27
CA GLU A 105 -17.17 3.30 -2.00
C GLU A 105 -15.93 4.12 -2.37
N GLU A 106 -16.10 5.06 -3.29
CA GLU A 106 -15.05 6.03 -3.58
C GLU A 106 -14.75 6.84 -2.33
N ILE A 107 -13.48 7.17 -2.09
CA ILE A 107 -13.08 7.95 -0.94
C ILE A 107 -12.05 9.02 -1.34
N TYR A 108 -12.26 10.22 -0.82
CA TYR A 108 -11.31 11.31 -0.98
C TYR A 108 -10.36 11.33 0.21
N PRO A 109 -9.03 11.39 -0.02
CA PRO A 109 -8.10 11.42 1.10
C PRO A 109 -8.20 12.72 1.88
N GLU A 110 -7.98 12.62 3.19
CA GLU A 110 -7.91 13.79 4.06
C GLU A 110 -6.61 14.54 3.85
N ASP A 111 -5.54 13.83 3.50
CA ASP A 111 -4.24 14.41 3.21
C ASP A 111 -3.44 13.47 2.32
N VAL A 112 -2.44 14.02 1.66
CA VAL A 112 -1.53 13.26 0.77
C VAL A 112 -0.11 13.70 1.08
N ILE A 113 0.76 12.72 1.37
CA ILE A 113 2.18 12.97 1.62
C ILE A 113 2.97 12.42 0.46
N GLU A 114 3.73 13.31 -0.22
CA GLU A 114 4.63 12.87 -1.28
C GLU A 114 5.93 12.39 -0.64
N ILE A 115 6.42 11.24 -1.06
CA ILE A 115 7.66 10.67 -0.55
C ILE A 115 8.65 10.44 -1.70
N SER A 116 9.95 10.49 -1.38
CA SER A 116 11.00 10.12 -2.32
C SER A 116 11.32 8.65 -2.12
N VAL A 117 11.22 7.86 -3.18
CA VAL A 117 11.46 6.42 -3.10
C VAL A 117 12.84 6.10 -2.50
N ASP A 118 13.87 6.85 -2.92
CA ASP A 118 15.23 6.60 -2.47
C ASP A 118 15.44 6.82 -0.97
N ASP A 119 14.54 7.54 -0.30
CA ASP A 119 14.62 7.76 1.15
C ASP A 119 14.14 6.55 1.96
N TYR A 120 13.53 5.56 1.30
CA TYR A 120 12.91 4.41 1.96
C TYR A 120 13.43 3.07 1.46
N LEU A 121 14.60 3.05 0.80
CA LEU A 121 15.16 1.81 0.28
C LEU A 121 15.49 0.79 1.36
N GLU A 122 15.68 1.24 2.58
CA GLU A 122 15.89 0.34 3.73
C GLU A 122 14.69 -0.58 4.00
N TYR A 123 13.52 -0.23 3.47
CA TYR A 123 12.31 -1.06 3.61
C TYR A 123 12.23 -2.13 2.53
N CYS A 124 13.20 -2.17 1.61
CA CYS A 124 13.18 -3.08 0.47
C CYS A 124 14.23 -4.18 0.62
N ILE A 125 13.84 -5.40 0.25
CA ILE A 125 14.75 -6.54 0.10
C ILE A 125 14.68 -6.93 -1.36
N ILE A 126 15.80 -6.82 -2.06
CA ILE A 126 15.87 -7.14 -3.48
C ILE A 126 16.47 -8.54 -3.64
N GLU A 127 15.72 -9.45 -4.24
CA GLU A 127 16.17 -10.81 -4.52
C GLU A 127 16.54 -11.04 -5.97
#